data_72837e6f67e5f2c20cbb3542b4ad00f9
#
_entry.id   72837e6f67e5f2c20cbb3542b4ad00f9
#
_cell.length_a   1.000
_cell.length_b   1.000
_cell.length_c   1.000
_cell.angle_alpha   90.00
_cell.angle_beta   90.00
_cell.angle_gamma   90.00
#
_symmetry.space_group_name_H-M   'P 1'
#
loop_
_entity.id
_entity.type
_entity.pdbx_description
1 polymer ?
#
loop_
_entity_poly.entity_id
_entity_poly.type
_entity_poly.pdbx_seq_one_letter_code
_entity_poly.pdbx_strand_id
1 'polypeptide(L)'
;SMGEWTIGAVLDAIADAVPDRLMTVCGPRRSTFGEAAERTRRLANYLAGQGLGAHRERDDLANWECGQDRVALIMHNDLYPDMVIGSLKARTVPVNVNYNYTPREVAELLDYLQPRAVIYHRSFGPKFADVLPPAAADLMISVDDDSSAPQLPGAISLEDALAQGDTDVDIATSPDDVMMVCTGGTTGRPKGVMWRQSDTYVVSMNGADHESVDEIHAKLGFEGQPWFAVSPLMHAAGMWTAFAGLLNGLPIVLYDRTRFDPCAVLETAEREKVGMMTMVGDAYAGPLVEELRSGAYDLSSMYAIGTGGAATNPKHQQALLELLPQITLINGYGSSETGNVGFGRSQHGEQTDTFVLREGALVLSEDYGRFLQAGEQEVGFVARGGR
;
A
#
# COMPACT_ATOMS: atom_id res chain seq x y z
N SER A 1 -15.27 18.25 4.57
CA SER A 1 -15.62 18.91 3.32
C SER A 1 -16.51 17.99 2.50
N MET A 2 -17.47 18.52 1.75
CA MET A 2 -18.28 17.72 0.83
C MET A 2 -17.37 17.16 -0.28
N GLY A 3 -17.48 15.85 -0.53
CA GLY A 3 -16.74 15.19 -1.60
C GLY A 3 -15.49 14.41 -1.16
N GLU A 4 -14.95 14.64 0.03
CA GLU A 4 -13.79 13.89 0.54
C GLU A 4 -14.24 12.60 1.23
N TRP A 5 -13.57 11.50 0.91
CA TRP A 5 -13.89 10.17 1.42
C TRP A 5 -12.75 9.60 2.25
N THR A 6 -13.11 8.86 3.29
CA THR A 6 -12.16 7.99 4.02
C THR A 6 -11.95 6.70 3.24
N ILE A 7 -10.76 6.14 3.34
CA ILE A 7 -10.42 4.86 2.67
C ILE A 7 -11.35 3.74 3.15
N GLY A 8 -11.69 3.72 4.44
CA GLY A 8 -12.64 2.75 4.99
C GLY A 8 -14.04 2.87 4.41
N ALA A 9 -14.54 4.09 4.24
CA ALA A 9 -15.86 4.31 3.64
C ALA A 9 -15.91 3.90 2.15
N VAL A 10 -14.83 4.10 1.41
CA VAL A 10 -14.73 3.61 0.02
C VAL A 10 -14.78 2.09 -0.03
N LEU A 11 -14.05 1.39 0.85
CA LEU A 11 -14.12 -0.07 0.92
C LEU A 11 -15.53 -0.54 1.24
N ASP A 12 -16.19 0.07 2.21
CA ASP A 12 -17.56 -0.31 2.60
C ASP A 12 -18.54 -0.10 1.45
N ALA A 13 -18.46 1.04 0.74
CA ALA A 13 -19.29 1.30 -0.43
C ALA A 13 -19.09 0.25 -1.54
N ILE A 14 -17.86 -0.20 -1.77
CA ILE A 14 -17.58 -1.29 -2.74
C ILE A 14 -18.17 -2.61 -2.24
N ALA A 15 -17.95 -2.94 -0.98
CA ALA A 15 -18.45 -4.19 -0.38
C ALA A 15 -19.97 -4.26 -0.37
N ASP A 16 -20.67 -3.15 -0.15
CA ASP A 16 -22.14 -3.08 -0.21
C ASP A 16 -22.67 -3.38 -1.61
N ALA A 17 -21.96 -2.95 -2.65
CA ALA A 17 -22.37 -3.17 -4.03
C ALA A 17 -21.99 -4.55 -4.58
N VAL A 18 -20.81 -5.05 -4.21
CA VAL A 18 -20.23 -6.30 -4.76
C VAL A 18 -19.60 -7.16 -3.66
N PRO A 19 -20.35 -7.58 -2.63
CA PRO A 19 -19.80 -8.28 -1.45
C PRO A 19 -19.07 -9.58 -1.79
N ASP A 20 -19.55 -10.32 -2.78
CA ASP A 20 -19.02 -11.62 -3.17
C ASP A 20 -17.85 -11.53 -4.17
N ARG A 21 -17.54 -10.31 -4.65
CA ARG A 21 -16.41 -10.10 -5.56
C ARG A 21 -15.10 -10.34 -4.82
N LEU A 22 -14.19 -11.04 -5.49
CA LEU A 22 -12.83 -11.28 -4.98
C LEU A 22 -12.10 -9.93 -4.80
N MET A 23 -11.54 -9.71 -3.62
CA MET A 23 -10.72 -8.54 -3.30
C MET A 23 -9.23 -8.86 -3.33
N THR A 24 -8.80 -9.90 -2.61
CA THR A 24 -7.38 -10.27 -2.53
C THR A 24 -7.15 -11.76 -2.74
N VAL A 25 -6.01 -12.07 -3.33
CA VAL A 25 -5.45 -13.42 -3.45
C VAL A 25 -4.03 -13.39 -2.94
N CYS A 26 -3.70 -14.20 -1.94
CA CYS A 26 -2.34 -14.37 -1.44
C CYS A 26 -2.05 -15.86 -1.25
N GLY A 27 -1.28 -16.43 -2.17
CA GLY A 27 -1.12 -17.89 -2.22
C GLY A 27 -2.47 -18.62 -2.32
N PRO A 28 -2.78 -19.55 -1.39
CA PRO A 28 -4.05 -20.25 -1.38
C PRO A 28 -5.21 -19.42 -0.78
N ARG A 29 -4.92 -18.34 -0.08
CA ARG A 29 -5.92 -17.52 0.61
C ARG A 29 -6.61 -16.58 -0.36
N ARG A 30 -7.95 -16.62 -0.34
CA ARG A 30 -8.81 -15.74 -1.12
C ARG A 30 -9.77 -15.02 -0.18
N SER A 31 -9.98 -13.74 -0.39
CA SER A 31 -10.87 -12.92 0.41
C SER A 31 -11.73 -12.03 -0.50
N THR A 32 -13.02 -11.97 -0.19
CA THR A 32 -13.97 -11.10 -0.89
C THR A 32 -14.03 -9.70 -0.28
N PHE A 33 -14.64 -8.75 -0.99
CA PHE A 33 -14.87 -7.41 -0.46
C PHE A 33 -15.76 -7.43 0.80
N GLY A 34 -16.79 -8.27 0.83
CA GLY A 34 -17.65 -8.43 1.99
C GLY A 34 -16.89 -8.96 3.23
N GLU A 35 -16.07 -9.99 3.04
CA GLU A 35 -15.23 -10.53 4.13
C GLU A 35 -14.22 -9.50 4.65
N ALA A 36 -13.63 -8.71 3.76
CA ALA A 36 -12.70 -7.66 4.13
C ALA A 36 -13.40 -6.50 4.86
N ALA A 37 -14.57 -6.08 4.41
CA ALA A 37 -15.35 -5.04 5.08
C ALA A 37 -15.72 -5.47 6.51
N GLU A 38 -16.17 -6.70 6.71
CA GLU A 38 -16.49 -7.25 8.03
C GLU A 38 -15.26 -7.36 8.92
N ARG A 39 -14.14 -7.88 8.39
CA ARG A 39 -12.88 -8.01 9.13
C ARG A 39 -12.34 -6.65 9.56
N THR A 40 -12.34 -5.67 8.66
CA THR A 40 -11.86 -4.31 8.97
C THR A 40 -12.76 -3.58 9.95
N ARG A 41 -14.08 -3.79 9.89
CA ARG A 41 -15.04 -3.27 10.87
C ARG A 41 -14.76 -3.85 12.28
N ARG A 42 -14.63 -5.17 12.37
CA ARG A 42 -14.35 -5.84 13.65
C ARG A 42 -13.01 -5.42 14.24
N LEU A 43 -11.96 -5.28 13.42
CA LEU A 43 -10.67 -4.78 13.89
C LEU A 43 -10.81 -3.35 14.45
N ALA A 44 -11.51 -2.48 13.73
CA ALA A 44 -11.73 -1.10 14.18
C ALA A 44 -12.48 -1.05 15.50
N ASN A 45 -13.54 -1.82 15.64
CA ASN A 45 -14.31 -1.91 16.89
C ASN A 45 -13.44 -2.41 18.05
N TYR A 46 -12.61 -3.42 17.79
CA TYR A 46 -11.70 -3.95 18.81
C TYR A 46 -10.68 -2.90 19.25
N LEU A 47 -10.00 -2.24 18.31
CA LEU A 47 -9.00 -1.21 18.62
C LEU A 47 -9.64 -0.04 19.40
N ALA A 48 -10.80 0.43 18.95
CA ALA A 48 -11.54 1.49 19.66
C ALA A 48 -11.99 1.05 21.05
N GLY A 49 -12.44 -0.20 21.20
CA GLY A 49 -12.78 -0.80 22.49
C GLY A 49 -11.59 -0.88 23.47
N GLN A 50 -10.37 -0.95 22.95
CA GLN A 50 -9.13 -0.87 23.74
C GLN A 50 -8.68 0.58 24.01
N GLY A 51 -9.48 1.57 23.61
CA GLY A 51 -9.20 2.99 23.84
C GLY A 51 -8.24 3.61 22.83
N LEU A 52 -7.98 2.93 21.68
CA LEU A 52 -7.18 3.51 20.61
C LEU A 52 -8.05 4.36 19.68
N GLY A 53 -7.47 5.43 19.13
CA GLY A 53 -8.18 6.31 18.21
C GLY A 53 -7.51 7.67 18.03
N ALA A 54 -8.33 8.67 17.71
CA ALA A 54 -7.93 10.07 17.67
C ALA A 54 -8.23 10.76 19.00
N HIS A 55 -7.22 11.39 19.57
CA HIS A 55 -7.30 12.11 20.84
C HIS A 55 -7.27 13.64 20.67
N ARG A 56 -6.76 14.07 19.52
CA ARG A 56 -6.78 15.49 19.08
C ARG A 56 -7.12 15.55 17.62
N GLU A 57 -8.00 16.47 17.24
CA GLU A 57 -8.40 16.67 15.87
C GLU A 57 -7.33 17.44 15.06
N ARG A 58 -7.35 17.32 13.73
CA ARG A 58 -6.35 17.91 12.84
C ARG A 58 -6.23 19.41 13.00
N ASP A 59 -7.34 20.11 13.18
CA ASP A 59 -7.41 21.57 13.29
C ASP A 59 -6.70 22.10 14.56
N ASP A 60 -6.54 21.26 15.59
CA ASP A 60 -5.89 21.57 16.84
C ASP A 60 -4.38 21.27 16.82
N LEU A 61 -3.83 20.88 15.68
CA LEU A 61 -2.46 20.38 15.54
C LEU A 61 -1.63 21.20 14.55
N ALA A 62 -0.33 21.36 14.86
CA ALA A 62 0.63 21.82 13.87
C ALA A 62 0.84 20.72 12.77
N ASN A 63 1.35 21.13 11.61
CA ASN A 63 1.49 20.24 10.43
C ASN A 63 2.34 18.99 10.69
N TRP A 64 3.25 19.05 11.66
CA TRP A 64 4.13 17.92 12.01
C TRP A 64 3.62 17.11 13.22
N GLU A 65 2.51 17.46 13.82
CA GLU A 65 1.92 16.74 14.94
C GLU A 65 0.92 15.69 14.44
N CYS A 66 0.81 14.60 15.20
CA CYS A 66 -0.19 13.57 15.03
C CYS A 66 -0.97 13.37 16.32
N GLY A 67 -2.29 13.56 16.26
CA GLY A 67 -3.19 13.40 17.41
C GLY A 67 -3.79 12.02 17.57
N GLN A 68 -3.35 11.04 16.75
CA GLN A 68 -3.90 9.71 16.67
C GLN A 68 -2.90 8.67 17.21
N ASP A 69 -3.41 7.58 17.77
CA ASP A 69 -2.58 6.43 18.13
C ASP A 69 -2.02 5.75 16.89
N ARG A 70 -0.76 5.31 16.96
CA ARG A 70 -0.10 4.56 15.89
C ARG A 70 -0.23 3.07 16.12
N VAL A 71 -0.45 2.34 15.04
CA VAL A 71 -0.46 0.87 14.97
C VAL A 71 0.67 0.43 14.04
N ALA A 72 1.71 -0.17 14.60
CA ALA A 72 2.83 -0.67 13.82
C ALA A 72 2.49 -2.02 13.19
N LEU A 73 2.79 -2.18 11.89
CA LEU A 73 2.51 -3.39 11.13
C LEU A 73 3.83 -4.08 10.75
N ILE A 74 4.10 -5.26 11.33
CA ILE A 74 5.24 -6.12 10.99
C ILE A 74 4.69 -7.35 10.31
N MET A 75 4.37 -7.23 9.03
CA MET A 75 3.55 -8.21 8.33
C MET A 75 4.07 -8.51 6.93
N HIS A 76 3.85 -9.76 6.52
CA HIS A 76 3.78 -10.15 5.11
C HIS A 76 2.59 -9.45 4.43
N ASN A 77 2.41 -9.71 3.13
CA ASN A 77 1.35 -9.09 2.34
C ASN A 77 -0.05 -9.59 2.70
N ASP A 78 -0.17 -10.84 3.15
CA ASP A 78 -1.47 -11.43 3.49
C ASP A 78 -2.15 -10.65 4.62
N LEU A 79 -3.42 -10.30 4.42
CA LEU A 79 -4.22 -9.45 5.31
C LEU A 79 -3.65 -8.05 5.58
N TYR A 80 -2.55 -7.67 4.95
CA TYR A 80 -1.97 -6.34 5.13
C TYR A 80 -2.96 -5.21 4.78
N PRO A 81 -3.67 -5.25 3.64
CA PRO A 81 -4.68 -4.23 3.33
C PRO A 81 -5.78 -4.14 4.39
N ASP A 82 -6.22 -5.28 4.90
CA ASP A 82 -7.25 -5.35 5.95
C ASP A 82 -6.79 -4.68 7.25
N MET A 83 -5.54 -4.91 7.66
CA MET A 83 -4.98 -4.31 8.87
C MET A 83 -4.79 -2.80 8.71
N VAL A 84 -4.39 -2.34 7.53
CA VAL A 84 -4.31 -0.90 7.22
C VAL A 84 -5.70 -0.26 7.30
N ILE A 85 -6.69 -0.82 6.61
CA ILE A 85 -8.04 -0.23 6.54
C ILE A 85 -8.74 -0.31 7.89
N GLY A 86 -8.62 -1.43 8.60
CA GLY A 86 -9.18 -1.57 9.95
C GLY A 86 -8.59 -0.57 10.94
N SER A 87 -7.29 -0.31 10.86
CA SER A 87 -6.63 0.73 11.66
C SER A 87 -7.16 2.13 11.31
N LEU A 88 -7.30 2.45 10.02
CA LEU A 88 -7.87 3.74 9.59
C LEU A 88 -9.34 3.89 10.03
N LYS A 89 -10.14 2.84 9.97
CA LYS A 89 -11.52 2.84 10.48
C LYS A 89 -11.59 3.08 11.99
N ALA A 90 -10.58 2.66 12.74
CA ALA A 90 -10.46 2.94 14.19
C ALA A 90 -9.94 4.35 14.48
N ARG A 91 -9.71 5.17 13.46
CA ARG A 91 -9.03 6.47 13.58
C ARG A 91 -7.63 6.36 14.18
N THR A 92 -6.94 5.24 13.94
CA THR A 92 -5.53 5.07 14.27
C THR A 92 -4.67 5.19 13.01
N VAL A 93 -3.37 5.37 13.19
CA VAL A 93 -2.43 5.52 12.09
C VAL A 93 -1.69 4.19 11.85
N PRO A 94 -2.00 3.45 10.78
CA PRO A 94 -1.22 2.29 10.41
C PRO A 94 0.17 2.72 9.95
N VAL A 95 1.21 2.09 10.48
CA VAL A 95 2.60 2.41 10.17
C VAL A 95 3.34 1.15 9.72
N ASN A 96 3.92 1.21 8.53
CA ASN A 96 4.71 0.13 7.98
C ASN A 96 6.04 -0.03 8.73
N VAL A 97 6.39 -1.27 9.07
CA VAL A 97 7.70 -1.65 9.61
C VAL A 97 8.34 -2.66 8.67
N ASN A 98 9.56 -2.39 8.24
CA ASN A 98 10.29 -3.31 7.38
C ASN A 98 10.77 -4.52 8.19
N TYR A 99 10.19 -5.69 7.93
CA TYR A 99 10.54 -6.94 8.62
C TYR A 99 11.96 -7.44 8.31
N ASN A 100 12.64 -6.87 7.31
CA ASN A 100 14.05 -7.15 7.03
C ASN A 100 15.00 -6.40 7.95
N TYR A 101 14.54 -5.38 8.67
CA TYR A 101 15.34 -4.69 9.66
C TYR A 101 15.84 -5.65 10.75
N THR A 102 16.98 -5.32 11.32
CA THR A 102 17.50 -5.98 12.51
C THR A 102 16.60 -5.65 13.73
N PRO A 103 16.62 -6.47 14.79
CA PRO A 103 15.89 -6.15 16.02
C PRO A 103 16.23 -4.76 16.58
N ARG A 104 17.48 -4.33 16.48
CA ARG A 104 17.89 -3.00 16.90
C ARG A 104 17.24 -1.89 16.08
N GLU A 105 17.23 -2.01 14.75
CA GLU A 105 16.60 -1.03 13.86
C GLU A 105 15.09 -0.94 14.10
N VAL A 106 14.43 -2.10 14.35
CA VAL A 106 13.01 -2.11 14.73
C VAL A 106 12.80 -1.44 16.08
N ALA A 107 13.64 -1.71 17.08
CA ALA A 107 13.55 -1.04 18.39
C ALA A 107 13.69 0.49 18.26
N GLU A 108 14.65 0.98 17.49
CA GLU A 108 14.85 2.40 17.25
C GLU A 108 13.65 3.04 16.53
N LEU A 109 13.06 2.32 15.56
CA LEU A 109 11.87 2.78 14.84
C LEU A 109 10.64 2.82 15.76
N LEU A 110 10.41 1.79 16.56
CA LEU A 110 9.28 1.74 17.49
C LEU A 110 9.42 2.79 18.62
N ASP A 111 10.64 3.06 19.06
CA ASP A 111 10.91 4.16 20.01
C ASP A 111 10.57 5.53 19.40
N TYR A 112 10.87 5.73 18.12
CA TYR A 112 10.49 6.95 17.39
C TYR A 112 8.98 7.06 17.17
N LEU A 113 8.31 5.97 16.80
CA LEU A 113 6.88 5.96 16.45
C LEU A 113 5.97 5.97 17.67
N GLN A 114 6.42 5.43 18.79
CA GLN A 114 5.62 5.26 20.02
C GLN A 114 4.23 4.62 19.73
N PRO A 115 4.17 3.43 19.10
CA PRO A 115 2.90 2.81 18.78
C PRO A 115 2.15 2.36 20.03
N ARG A 116 0.81 2.45 20.01
CA ARG A 116 -0.06 1.91 21.04
C ARG A 116 -0.41 0.43 20.80
N ALA A 117 -0.25 -0.01 19.54
CA ALA A 117 -0.43 -1.41 19.19
C ALA A 117 0.60 -1.84 18.13
N VAL A 118 0.90 -3.13 18.14
CA VAL A 118 1.68 -3.80 17.10
C VAL A 118 0.87 -4.98 16.58
N ILE A 119 0.70 -5.05 15.25
CA ILE A 119 0.13 -6.21 14.56
C ILE A 119 1.28 -6.90 13.83
N TYR A 120 1.48 -8.19 14.06
CA TYR A 120 2.61 -8.89 13.47
C TYR A 120 2.22 -10.30 13.01
N HIS A 121 2.78 -10.76 11.90
CA HIS A 121 2.70 -12.17 11.52
C HIS A 121 3.57 -13.04 12.43
N ARG A 122 3.05 -14.20 12.81
CA ARG A 122 3.67 -15.08 13.83
C ARG A 122 5.10 -15.46 13.49
N SER A 123 5.41 -15.68 12.21
CA SER A 123 6.77 -16.02 11.77
C SER A 123 7.83 -14.98 12.13
N PHE A 124 7.44 -13.72 12.33
CA PHE A 124 8.35 -12.65 12.77
C PHE A 124 8.53 -12.60 14.30
N GLY A 125 7.67 -13.27 15.06
CA GLY A 125 7.73 -13.27 16.52
C GLY A 125 9.11 -13.65 17.08
N PRO A 126 9.71 -14.79 16.67
CA PRO A 126 11.02 -15.19 17.19
C PRO A 126 12.14 -14.17 16.93
N LYS A 127 12.13 -13.51 15.77
CA LYS A 127 13.12 -12.49 15.42
C LYS A 127 13.03 -11.24 16.31
N PHE A 128 11.84 -10.87 16.71
CA PHE A 128 11.56 -9.61 17.41
C PHE A 128 11.06 -9.83 18.86
N ALA A 129 11.23 -11.04 19.39
CA ALA A 129 10.71 -11.43 20.72
C ALA A 129 11.18 -10.51 21.87
N ASP A 130 12.41 -10.03 21.78
CA ASP A 130 13.00 -9.16 22.84
C ASP A 130 12.65 -7.67 22.64
N VAL A 131 12.09 -7.31 21.47
CA VAL A 131 11.85 -5.92 21.09
C VAL A 131 10.36 -5.57 21.15
N LEU A 132 9.48 -6.46 20.66
CA LEU A 132 8.05 -6.15 20.57
C LEU A 132 7.37 -6.01 21.92
N PRO A 133 7.55 -6.91 22.93
CA PRO A 133 6.83 -6.79 24.19
C PRO A 133 7.08 -5.46 24.92
N PRO A 134 8.32 -4.96 25.03
CA PRO A 134 8.57 -3.66 25.66
C PRO A 134 8.07 -2.47 24.84
N ALA A 135 8.12 -2.57 23.50
CA ALA A 135 7.81 -1.46 22.60
C ALA A 135 6.31 -1.35 22.25
N ALA A 136 5.58 -2.46 22.35
CA ALA A 136 4.15 -2.52 22.04
C ALA A 136 3.27 -2.06 23.22
N ALA A 137 3.67 -1.06 23.89
CA ALA A 137 3.07 -0.40 25.04
C ALA A 137 1.88 -1.14 25.70
N ASP A 138 0.79 -1.39 24.98
CA ASP A 138 -0.44 -1.91 25.55
C ASP A 138 -1.03 -3.11 24.80
N LEU A 139 -0.73 -3.29 23.51
CA LEU A 139 -1.44 -4.25 22.67
C LEU A 139 -0.57 -4.87 21.58
N MET A 140 -0.43 -6.20 21.60
CA MET A 140 0.12 -6.98 20.48
C MET A 140 -0.96 -7.89 19.90
N ILE A 141 -1.13 -7.86 18.59
CA ILE A 141 -2.03 -8.74 17.84
C ILE A 141 -1.17 -9.63 16.93
N SER A 142 -1.28 -10.95 17.11
CA SER A 142 -0.59 -11.92 16.26
C SER A 142 -1.50 -12.38 15.12
N VAL A 143 -0.98 -12.37 13.91
CA VAL A 143 -1.66 -12.88 12.71
C VAL A 143 -1.08 -14.25 12.37
N ASP A 144 -1.92 -15.25 12.20
CA ASP A 144 -1.51 -16.58 11.77
C ASP A 144 -1.04 -16.54 10.31
N ASP A 145 0.08 -17.18 10.03
CA ASP A 145 0.71 -17.26 8.71
C ASP A 145 1.13 -18.72 8.36
N ASP A 146 0.44 -19.69 8.94
CA ASP A 146 0.72 -21.12 8.79
C ASP A 146 2.14 -21.55 9.23
N SER A 147 2.88 -20.67 9.89
CA SER A 147 4.19 -21.00 10.46
C SER A 147 4.04 -21.76 11.77
N SER A 148 5.09 -22.51 12.14
CA SER A 148 5.18 -23.17 13.43
C SER A 148 5.60 -22.23 14.58
N ALA A 149 5.82 -20.95 14.30
CA ALA A 149 6.25 -19.98 15.30
C ALA A 149 5.19 -19.78 16.39
N PRO A 150 5.56 -19.77 17.68
CA PRO A 150 4.63 -19.53 18.75
C PRO A 150 4.17 -18.08 18.75
N GLN A 151 2.98 -17.84 19.27
CA GLN A 151 2.53 -16.50 19.60
C GLN A 151 3.39 -15.93 20.75
N LEU A 152 3.79 -14.66 20.63
CA LEU A 152 4.55 -14.00 21.70
C LEU A 152 3.70 -13.89 22.99
N PRO A 153 4.33 -14.03 24.17
CA PRO A 153 3.64 -13.83 25.43
C PRO A 153 2.95 -12.46 25.52
N GLY A 154 1.70 -12.44 25.95
CA GLY A 154 0.89 -11.22 26.08
C GLY A 154 0.22 -10.77 24.78
N ALA A 155 0.47 -11.41 23.64
CA ALA A 155 -0.25 -11.14 22.42
C ALA A 155 -1.64 -11.82 22.41
N ILE A 156 -2.59 -11.18 21.75
CA ILE A 156 -3.88 -11.78 21.37
C ILE A 156 -3.82 -12.22 19.91
N SER A 157 -4.51 -13.31 19.57
CA SER A 157 -4.66 -13.70 18.16
C SER A 157 -5.57 -12.71 17.41
N LEU A 158 -5.34 -12.53 16.11
CA LEU A 158 -6.25 -11.71 15.30
C LEU A 158 -7.69 -12.24 15.37
N GLU A 159 -7.87 -13.56 15.35
CA GLU A 159 -9.20 -14.19 15.45
C GLU A 159 -9.93 -13.80 16.74
N ASP A 160 -9.25 -13.87 17.88
CA ASP A 160 -9.83 -13.48 19.16
C ASP A 160 -10.08 -11.97 19.24
N ALA A 161 -9.21 -11.16 18.68
CA ALA A 161 -9.41 -9.72 18.59
C ALA A 161 -10.64 -9.37 17.75
N LEU A 162 -10.79 -10.00 16.59
CA LEU A 162 -11.96 -9.82 15.72
C LEU A 162 -13.26 -10.33 16.37
N ALA A 163 -13.21 -11.43 17.12
CA ALA A 163 -14.36 -11.92 17.88
C ALA A 163 -14.80 -10.93 18.95
N GLN A 164 -13.86 -10.28 19.64
CA GLN A 164 -14.16 -9.21 20.60
C GLN A 164 -14.66 -7.92 19.94
N GLY A 165 -14.33 -7.70 18.67
CA GLY A 165 -14.80 -6.58 17.85
C GLY A 165 -16.17 -6.78 17.20
N ASP A 166 -16.93 -7.79 17.61
CA ASP A 166 -18.27 -8.06 17.08
C ASP A 166 -19.30 -7.00 17.46
N THR A 167 -19.14 -6.37 18.62
CA THR A 167 -20.00 -5.27 19.07
C THR A 167 -19.59 -3.97 18.40
N ASP A 168 -20.54 -3.30 17.74
CA ASP A 168 -20.28 -2.04 17.09
C ASP A 168 -19.95 -0.93 18.10
N VAL A 169 -18.91 -0.18 17.75
CA VAL A 169 -18.50 1.05 18.41
C VAL A 169 -18.77 2.21 17.46
N ASP A 170 -19.39 3.27 17.97
CA ASP A 170 -19.60 4.48 17.17
C ASP A 170 -18.27 5.20 16.95
N ILE A 171 -17.76 5.15 15.72
CA ILE A 171 -16.47 5.74 15.33
C ILE A 171 -16.72 6.77 14.22
N ALA A 172 -16.68 8.03 14.60
CA ALA A 172 -16.82 9.14 13.64
C ALA A 172 -15.50 9.38 12.89
N THR A 173 -15.26 8.63 11.81
CA THR A 173 -14.05 8.76 10.97
C THR A 173 -13.96 10.11 10.29
N SER A 174 -12.75 10.57 10.01
CA SER A 174 -12.47 11.84 9.35
C SER A 174 -11.58 11.67 8.10
N PRO A 175 -11.86 12.36 6.99
CA PRO A 175 -10.96 12.40 5.84
C PRO A 175 -9.58 12.99 6.18
N ASP A 176 -9.48 13.75 7.28
CA ASP A 176 -8.24 14.35 7.78
C ASP A 176 -7.38 13.39 8.61
N ASP A 177 -7.92 12.23 8.98
CA ASP A 177 -7.15 11.22 9.70
C ASP A 177 -5.89 10.82 8.92
N VAL A 178 -4.80 10.61 9.66
CA VAL A 178 -3.47 10.45 9.08
C VAL A 178 -3.24 9.02 8.58
N MET A 179 -2.68 8.93 7.40
CA MET A 179 -1.97 7.75 6.89
C MET A 179 -0.47 8.07 6.87
N MET A 180 0.36 7.19 7.41
CA MET A 180 1.79 7.41 7.54
C MET A 180 2.57 6.35 6.78
N VAL A 181 3.59 6.78 6.05
CA VAL A 181 4.56 5.90 5.39
C VAL A 181 5.93 6.17 5.99
N CYS A 182 6.50 5.16 6.65
CA CYS A 182 7.88 5.22 7.11
C CYS A 182 8.81 4.80 5.99
N THR A 183 9.79 5.64 5.71
CA THR A 183 10.83 5.38 4.71
C THR A 183 12.20 5.39 5.35
N GLY A 184 13.11 4.55 4.85
CA GLY A 184 14.54 4.65 5.17
C GLY A 184 15.07 5.96 4.60
N GLY A 185 15.28 6.96 5.45
CA GLY A 185 15.78 8.25 5.02
C GLY A 185 17.23 8.15 4.50
N THR A 186 17.60 8.98 3.53
CA THR A 186 18.99 9.14 3.05
C THR A 186 19.97 9.57 4.15
N THR A 187 19.44 10.03 5.29
CA THR A 187 20.19 10.44 6.49
C THR A 187 20.35 9.33 7.54
N GLY A 188 19.95 8.09 7.23
CA GLY A 188 20.15 6.92 8.08
C GLY A 188 19.06 6.65 9.13
N ARG A 189 18.13 7.57 9.38
CA ARG A 189 16.99 7.35 10.28
C ARG A 189 15.69 7.33 9.49
N PRO A 190 14.82 6.32 9.70
CA PRO A 190 13.49 6.31 9.10
C PRO A 190 12.69 7.55 9.50
N LYS A 191 11.91 8.08 8.57
CA LYS A 191 11.00 9.20 8.79
C LYS A 191 9.59 8.78 8.47
N GLY A 192 8.62 9.20 9.28
CA GLY A 192 7.20 9.02 9.01
C GLY A 192 6.67 10.17 8.17
N VAL A 193 6.36 9.90 6.92
CA VAL A 193 5.70 10.85 6.03
C VAL A 193 4.21 10.79 6.29
N MET A 194 3.63 11.89 6.74
CA MET A 194 2.21 11.99 7.08
C MET A 194 1.40 12.56 5.93
N TRP A 195 0.30 11.88 5.63
CA TRP A 195 -0.71 12.28 4.65
C TRP A 195 -2.08 12.32 5.32
N ARG A 196 -2.96 13.20 4.87
CA ARG A 196 -4.39 13.01 5.08
C ARG A 196 -4.83 11.77 4.30
N GLN A 197 -5.66 10.91 4.86
CA GLN A 197 -6.06 9.68 4.15
C GLN A 197 -6.84 9.99 2.85
N SER A 198 -7.66 11.03 2.82
CA SER A 198 -8.36 11.45 1.60
C SER A 198 -7.42 11.91 0.50
N ASP A 199 -6.33 12.59 0.84
CA ASP A 199 -5.32 13.01 -0.12
C ASP A 199 -4.52 11.81 -0.66
N THR A 200 -4.17 10.85 0.20
CA THR A 200 -3.53 9.60 -0.23
C THR A 200 -4.42 8.82 -1.20
N TYR A 201 -5.71 8.73 -0.90
CA TYR A 201 -6.69 8.08 -1.75
C TYR A 201 -6.70 8.67 -3.17
N VAL A 202 -6.78 9.98 -3.28
CA VAL A 202 -6.83 10.67 -4.58
C VAL A 202 -5.49 10.66 -5.30
N VAL A 203 -4.40 10.97 -4.57
CA VAL A 203 -3.07 11.20 -5.16
C VAL A 203 -2.36 9.89 -5.52
N SER A 204 -2.45 8.88 -4.66
CA SER A 204 -1.62 7.68 -4.77
C SER A 204 -2.41 6.39 -5.02
N MET A 205 -3.71 6.37 -4.77
CA MET A 205 -4.54 5.17 -4.85
C MET A 205 -5.59 5.22 -5.96
N ASN A 206 -5.38 6.08 -6.96
CA ASN A 206 -6.28 6.23 -8.11
C ASN A 206 -7.74 6.53 -7.72
N GLY A 207 -7.91 7.25 -6.62
CA GLY A 207 -9.20 7.73 -6.13
C GLY A 207 -9.58 9.09 -6.70
N ALA A 208 -10.69 9.59 -6.22
CA ALA A 208 -11.22 10.93 -6.52
C ALA A 208 -12.06 11.43 -5.34
N ASP A 209 -12.39 12.71 -5.34
CA ASP A 209 -13.49 13.21 -4.54
C ASP A 209 -14.81 12.75 -5.17
N HIS A 210 -15.75 12.28 -4.38
CA HIS A 210 -17.04 11.78 -4.86
C HIS A 210 -18.18 12.56 -4.22
N GLU A 211 -19.10 13.05 -5.02
CA GLU A 211 -20.30 13.73 -4.52
C GLU A 211 -21.27 12.75 -3.85
N SER A 212 -21.26 11.50 -4.29
CA SER A 212 -22.13 10.44 -3.75
C SER A 212 -21.49 9.06 -3.88
N VAL A 213 -22.07 8.09 -3.17
CA VAL A 213 -21.72 6.66 -3.28
C VAL A 213 -21.96 6.12 -4.69
N ASP A 214 -22.89 6.70 -5.44
CA ASP A 214 -23.22 6.27 -6.81
C ASP A 214 -22.03 6.42 -7.77
N GLU A 215 -21.17 7.42 -7.54
CA GLU A 215 -19.96 7.60 -8.34
C GLU A 215 -18.93 6.48 -8.08
N ILE A 216 -18.87 5.98 -6.85
CA ILE A 216 -18.04 4.81 -6.53
C ILE A 216 -18.64 3.57 -7.21
N HIS A 217 -19.94 3.35 -7.06
CA HIS A 217 -20.64 2.21 -7.64
C HIS A 217 -20.58 2.19 -9.18
N ALA A 218 -20.62 3.35 -9.83
CA ALA A 218 -20.53 3.44 -11.29
C ALA A 218 -19.24 2.86 -11.87
N LYS A 219 -18.15 2.85 -11.11
CA LYS A 219 -16.86 2.25 -11.52
C LYS A 219 -16.86 0.72 -11.44
N LEU A 220 -17.77 0.12 -10.66
CA LEU A 220 -17.76 -1.31 -10.34
C LEU A 220 -18.39 -2.19 -11.43
N GLY A 221 -19.02 -1.59 -12.44
CA GLY A 221 -19.52 -2.31 -13.62
C GLY A 221 -18.41 -2.89 -14.50
N PHE A 222 -17.19 -2.41 -14.37
CA PHE A 222 -16.03 -2.95 -15.04
C PHE A 222 -15.40 -4.09 -14.23
N GLU A 223 -15.55 -5.32 -14.71
CA GLU A 223 -14.88 -6.49 -14.17
C GLU A 223 -13.54 -6.67 -14.90
N GLY A 224 -12.52 -5.99 -14.37
CA GLY A 224 -11.17 -6.09 -14.92
C GLY A 224 -10.42 -7.32 -14.42
N GLN A 225 -9.34 -7.65 -15.12
CA GLN A 225 -8.41 -8.69 -14.70
C GLN A 225 -7.67 -8.27 -13.42
N PRO A 226 -7.23 -9.23 -12.59
CA PRO A 226 -6.50 -8.93 -11.36
C PRO A 226 -5.24 -8.10 -11.61
N TRP A 227 -4.91 -7.23 -10.68
CA TRP A 227 -3.61 -6.59 -10.60
C TRP A 227 -2.71 -7.34 -9.61
N PHE A 228 -1.43 -7.40 -9.89
CA PHE A 228 -0.46 -8.08 -9.06
C PHE A 228 0.57 -7.07 -8.50
N ALA A 229 0.46 -6.79 -7.21
CA ALA A 229 1.48 -6.06 -6.47
C ALA A 229 2.61 -7.03 -6.08
N VAL A 230 3.69 -7.05 -6.86
CA VAL A 230 4.81 -8.00 -6.63
C VAL A 230 5.69 -7.54 -5.47
N SER A 231 5.88 -6.24 -5.31
CA SER A 231 6.68 -5.72 -4.20
C SER A 231 5.94 -5.79 -2.86
N PRO A 232 6.66 -5.91 -1.73
CA PRO A 232 6.04 -5.94 -0.41
C PRO A 232 5.19 -4.71 -0.12
N LEU A 233 4.03 -4.93 0.51
CA LEU A 233 3.10 -3.85 0.87
C LEU A 233 3.62 -2.96 2.01
N MET A 234 4.64 -3.40 2.73
CA MET A 234 5.35 -2.54 3.68
C MET A 234 6.10 -1.38 3.02
N HIS A 235 6.18 -1.35 1.69
CA HIS A 235 6.73 -0.25 0.90
C HIS A 235 5.62 0.49 0.15
N ALA A 236 5.73 1.80 0.05
CA ALA A 236 4.72 2.65 -0.58
C ALA A 236 4.35 2.18 -2.00
N ALA A 237 5.32 1.80 -2.82
CA ALA A 237 5.06 1.38 -4.20
C ALA A 237 4.13 0.15 -4.28
N GLY A 238 4.36 -0.87 -3.46
CA GLY A 238 3.50 -2.06 -3.39
C GLY A 238 2.12 -1.74 -2.82
N MET A 239 2.09 -0.98 -1.73
CA MET A 239 0.85 -0.59 -1.07
C MET A 239 -0.04 0.27 -1.98
N TRP A 240 0.52 1.30 -2.62
CA TRP A 240 -0.25 2.17 -3.50
C TRP A 240 -0.82 1.41 -4.70
N THR A 241 -0.05 0.49 -5.30
CA THR A 241 -0.55 -0.37 -6.38
C THR A 241 -1.73 -1.23 -5.92
N ALA A 242 -1.58 -1.91 -4.79
CA ALA A 242 -2.63 -2.76 -4.25
C ALA A 242 -3.90 -1.94 -3.96
N PHE A 243 -3.76 -0.81 -3.27
CA PHE A 243 -4.90 0.04 -2.94
C PHE A 243 -5.51 0.72 -4.16
N ALA A 244 -4.72 1.11 -5.16
CA ALA A 244 -5.24 1.66 -6.41
C ALA A 244 -6.16 0.68 -7.14
N GLY A 245 -5.88 -0.61 -7.09
CA GLY A 245 -6.76 -1.64 -7.65
C GLY A 245 -7.98 -1.91 -6.77
N LEU A 246 -7.76 -2.27 -5.49
CA LEU A 246 -8.85 -2.69 -4.61
C LEU A 246 -9.89 -1.57 -4.36
N LEU A 247 -9.46 -0.32 -4.23
CA LEU A 247 -10.37 0.82 -4.06
C LEU A 247 -11.09 1.25 -5.35
N ASN A 248 -10.85 0.55 -6.45
CA ASN A 248 -11.62 0.62 -7.70
C ASN A 248 -12.34 -0.70 -8.02
N GLY A 249 -12.44 -1.59 -7.06
CA GLY A 249 -13.19 -2.84 -7.18
C GLY A 249 -12.51 -3.95 -7.96
N LEU A 250 -11.19 -3.87 -8.19
CA LEU A 250 -10.40 -4.89 -8.86
C LEU A 250 -9.83 -5.90 -7.87
N PRO A 251 -9.77 -7.19 -8.23
CA PRO A 251 -9.03 -8.17 -7.46
C PRO A 251 -7.53 -7.86 -7.45
N ILE A 252 -6.90 -8.01 -6.29
CA ILE A 252 -5.45 -7.83 -6.13
C ILE A 252 -4.80 -9.14 -5.77
N VAL A 253 -3.82 -9.54 -6.56
CA VAL A 253 -2.90 -10.63 -6.24
C VAL A 253 -1.75 -10.04 -5.41
N LEU A 254 -1.51 -10.65 -4.27
CA LEU A 254 -0.43 -10.30 -3.36
C LEU A 254 0.65 -11.39 -3.43
N TYR A 255 1.91 -10.97 -3.41
CA TYR A 255 3.01 -11.92 -3.43
C TYR A 255 3.13 -12.62 -2.08
N ASP A 256 3.12 -13.95 -2.08
CA ASP A 256 3.02 -14.79 -0.89
C ASP A 256 4.38 -15.22 -0.29
N ARG A 257 5.49 -14.65 -0.80
CA ARG A 257 6.84 -14.94 -0.31
C ARG A 257 7.54 -13.67 0.17
N THR A 258 8.53 -13.84 1.03
CA THR A 258 9.34 -12.72 1.55
C THR A 258 10.55 -12.39 0.68
N ARG A 259 10.96 -13.34 -0.19
CA ARG A 259 12.07 -13.16 -1.12
C ARG A 259 11.55 -13.21 -2.55
N PHE A 260 12.04 -12.29 -3.36
CA PHE A 260 11.70 -12.25 -4.78
C PHE A 260 12.22 -13.51 -5.49
N ASP A 261 11.32 -14.18 -6.20
CA ASP A 261 11.58 -15.35 -7.02
C ASP A 261 10.83 -15.15 -8.35
N PRO A 262 11.54 -14.90 -9.46
CA PRO A 262 10.90 -14.59 -10.74
C PRO A 262 10.03 -15.73 -11.28
N CYS A 263 10.42 -16.98 -11.05
CA CYS A 263 9.61 -18.15 -11.43
C CYS A 263 8.27 -18.13 -10.71
N ALA A 264 8.27 -17.98 -9.39
CA ALA A 264 7.05 -17.92 -8.60
C ALA A 264 6.15 -16.74 -8.96
N VAL A 265 6.74 -15.59 -9.32
CA VAL A 265 5.98 -14.42 -9.79
C VAL A 265 5.28 -14.72 -11.10
N LEU A 266 5.97 -15.29 -12.08
CA LEU A 266 5.41 -15.59 -13.39
C LEU A 266 4.38 -16.72 -13.35
N GLU A 267 4.62 -17.77 -12.56
CA GLU A 267 3.64 -18.84 -12.30
C GLU A 267 2.36 -18.30 -11.65
N THR A 268 2.51 -17.36 -10.72
CA THR A 268 1.36 -16.69 -10.09
C THR A 268 0.61 -15.83 -11.08
N ALA A 269 1.31 -15.05 -11.91
CA ALA A 269 0.71 -14.21 -12.93
C ALA A 269 -0.08 -15.04 -13.97
N GLU A 270 0.45 -16.18 -14.39
CA GLU A 270 -0.22 -17.13 -15.29
C GLU A 270 -1.46 -17.73 -14.63
N ARG A 271 -1.32 -18.30 -13.43
CA ARG A 271 -2.39 -18.97 -12.70
C ARG A 271 -3.56 -18.05 -12.42
N GLU A 272 -3.30 -16.83 -11.98
CA GLU A 272 -4.33 -15.85 -11.63
C GLU A 272 -4.78 -14.99 -12.82
N LYS A 273 -4.25 -15.22 -14.02
CA LYS A 273 -4.56 -14.46 -15.25
C LYS A 273 -4.43 -12.94 -15.04
N VAL A 274 -3.32 -12.54 -14.48
CA VAL A 274 -3.02 -11.15 -14.12
C VAL A 274 -3.06 -10.25 -15.35
N GLY A 275 -3.77 -9.13 -15.23
CA GLY A 275 -3.85 -8.10 -16.28
C GLY A 275 -2.72 -7.08 -16.19
N MET A 276 -2.42 -6.62 -14.98
CA MET A 276 -1.31 -5.71 -14.71
C MET A 276 -0.48 -6.20 -13.52
N MET A 277 0.84 -6.10 -13.66
CA MET A 277 1.79 -6.43 -12.61
C MET A 277 2.68 -5.22 -12.33
N THR A 278 3.07 -5.00 -11.08
CA THR A 278 4.03 -3.95 -10.74
C THR A 278 5.32 -4.51 -10.16
N MET A 279 6.42 -3.88 -10.48
CA MET A 279 7.77 -4.23 -10.03
C MET A 279 8.55 -2.97 -9.62
N VAL A 280 9.71 -3.16 -8.98
CA VAL A 280 10.55 -2.06 -8.50
C VAL A 280 11.94 -2.16 -9.13
N GLY A 281 12.15 -1.44 -10.23
CA GLY A 281 13.45 -1.26 -10.86
C GLY A 281 14.15 -2.54 -11.35
N ASP A 282 15.44 -2.42 -11.55
CA ASP A 282 16.28 -3.49 -12.12
C ASP A 282 16.39 -4.73 -11.24
N ALA A 283 16.25 -4.59 -9.93
CA ALA A 283 16.28 -5.72 -9.00
C ALA A 283 15.18 -6.76 -9.31
N TYR A 284 14.09 -6.33 -9.92
CA TYR A 284 12.99 -7.18 -10.38
C TYR A 284 13.07 -7.44 -11.87
N ALA A 285 13.32 -6.41 -12.68
CA ALA A 285 13.27 -6.49 -14.13
C ALA A 285 14.33 -7.45 -14.70
N GLY A 286 15.56 -7.40 -14.22
CA GLY A 286 16.64 -8.28 -14.67
C GLY A 286 16.30 -9.76 -14.52
N PRO A 287 16.02 -10.26 -13.29
CA PRO A 287 15.63 -11.65 -13.08
C PRO A 287 14.35 -12.06 -13.81
N LEU A 288 13.35 -11.17 -13.96
CA LEU A 288 12.13 -11.46 -14.73
C LEU A 288 12.45 -11.66 -16.22
N VAL A 289 13.30 -10.83 -16.80
CA VAL A 289 13.74 -10.96 -18.20
C VAL A 289 14.44 -12.30 -18.42
N GLU A 290 15.36 -12.69 -17.53
CA GLU A 290 16.07 -13.98 -17.63
C GLU A 290 15.10 -15.17 -17.51
N GLU A 291 14.17 -15.10 -16.59
CA GLU A 291 13.15 -16.16 -16.40
C GLU A 291 12.22 -16.26 -17.62
N LEU A 292 11.76 -15.13 -18.18
CA LEU A 292 10.93 -15.10 -19.38
C LEU A 292 11.64 -15.68 -20.62
N ARG A 293 12.97 -15.58 -20.69
CA ARG A 293 13.76 -16.16 -21.79
C ARG A 293 13.89 -17.67 -21.68
N SER A 294 13.90 -18.20 -20.47
CA SER A 294 14.13 -19.62 -20.20
C SER A 294 12.85 -20.41 -20.00
N GLY A 295 11.79 -19.78 -19.49
CA GLY A 295 10.52 -20.39 -19.19
C GLY A 295 9.46 -20.18 -20.29
N ALA A 296 8.42 -21.01 -20.21
CA ALA A 296 7.23 -20.87 -21.05
C ALA A 296 6.03 -20.60 -20.18
N TYR A 297 5.54 -19.35 -20.18
CA TYR A 297 4.41 -18.89 -19.40
C TYR A 297 3.32 -18.35 -20.30
N ASP A 298 2.05 -18.68 -20.02
CA ASP A 298 0.91 -18.03 -20.68
C ASP A 298 0.56 -16.72 -19.98
N LEU A 299 1.14 -15.64 -20.45
CA LEU A 299 0.88 -14.28 -19.96
C LEU A 299 0.01 -13.47 -20.90
N SER A 300 -0.80 -14.13 -21.73
CA SER A 300 -1.67 -13.49 -22.74
C SER A 300 -2.72 -12.55 -22.11
N SER A 301 -3.07 -12.75 -20.86
CA SER A 301 -3.97 -11.86 -20.10
C SER A 301 -3.32 -10.52 -19.71
N MET A 302 -1.98 -10.47 -19.69
CA MET A 302 -1.25 -9.29 -19.22
C MET A 302 -1.23 -8.20 -20.28
N TYR A 303 -1.71 -7.02 -19.92
CA TYR A 303 -1.72 -5.83 -20.80
C TYR A 303 -0.76 -4.73 -20.33
N ALA A 304 -0.27 -4.79 -19.09
CA ALA A 304 0.65 -3.79 -18.57
C ALA A 304 1.62 -4.34 -17.52
N ILE A 305 2.82 -3.76 -17.49
CA ILE A 305 3.75 -3.86 -16.35
C ILE A 305 4.05 -2.45 -15.89
N GLY A 306 3.76 -2.17 -14.61
CA GLY A 306 4.15 -0.95 -13.94
C GLY A 306 5.51 -1.08 -13.26
N THR A 307 6.33 -0.04 -13.32
CA THR A 307 7.58 0.06 -12.58
C THR A 307 7.69 1.43 -11.94
N GLY A 308 8.31 1.50 -10.77
CA GLY A 308 8.48 2.73 -10.01
C GLY A 308 9.23 2.47 -8.71
N GLY A 309 9.53 3.52 -7.97
CA GLY A 309 10.31 3.42 -6.73
C GLY A 309 11.81 3.26 -6.93
N ALA A 310 12.25 2.72 -8.06
CA ALA A 310 13.62 2.66 -8.52
C ALA A 310 13.66 2.66 -10.05
N ALA A 311 14.78 3.12 -10.62
CA ALA A 311 14.94 3.15 -12.07
C ALA A 311 15.05 1.73 -12.64
N THR A 312 14.42 1.54 -13.81
CA THR A 312 14.57 0.33 -14.63
C THR A 312 15.44 0.65 -15.83
N ASN A 313 16.51 -0.11 -16.03
CA ASN A 313 17.44 0.08 -17.12
C ASN A 313 16.72 -0.04 -18.48
N PRO A 314 16.97 0.86 -19.45
CA PRO A 314 16.35 0.81 -20.78
C PRO A 314 16.48 -0.52 -21.49
N LYS A 315 17.59 -1.26 -21.29
CA LYS A 315 17.78 -2.61 -21.84
C LYS A 315 16.77 -3.62 -21.31
N HIS A 316 16.46 -3.55 -19.99
CA HIS A 316 15.46 -4.43 -19.39
C HIS A 316 14.05 -4.03 -19.84
N GLN A 317 13.78 -2.72 -19.97
CA GLN A 317 12.51 -2.24 -20.52
C GLN A 317 12.30 -2.75 -21.94
N GLN A 318 13.31 -2.63 -22.79
CA GLN A 318 13.27 -3.14 -24.16
C GLN A 318 13.06 -4.65 -24.20
N ALA A 319 13.81 -5.41 -23.39
CA ALA A 319 13.69 -6.86 -23.34
C ALA A 319 12.29 -7.32 -22.89
N LEU A 320 11.69 -6.65 -21.91
CA LEU A 320 10.31 -6.92 -21.48
C LEU A 320 9.31 -6.69 -22.61
N LEU A 321 9.44 -5.59 -23.37
CA LEU A 321 8.57 -5.27 -24.49
C LEU A 321 8.76 -6.20 -25.69
N GLU A 322 9.96 -6.75 -25.88
CA GLU A 322 10.24 -7.77 -26.91
C GLU A 322 9.67 -9.14 -26.54
N LEU A 323 9.79 -9.53 -25.27
CA LEU A 323 9.29 -10.81 -24.75
C LEU A 323 7.77 -10.82 -24.57
N LEU A 324 7.19 -9.68 -24.26
CA LEU A 324 5.76 -9.48 -24.01
C LEU A 324 5.24 -8.31 -24.89
N PRO A 325 5.16 -8.50 -26.22
CA PRO A 325 4.84 -7.40 -27.14
C PRO A 325 3.43 -6.80 -26.96
N GLN A 326 2.55 -7.50 -26.25
CA GLN A 326 1.19 -7.05 -25.97
C GLN A 326 1.09 -6.05 -24.82
N ILE A 327 2.15 -5.88 -23.99
CA ILE A 327 2.06 -5.02 -22.81
C ILE A 327 2.37 -3.55 -23.13
N THR A 328 1.82 -2.68 -22.29
CA THR A 328 2.33 -1.33 -22.08
C THR A 328 3.20 -1.32 -20.83
N LEU A 329 4.42 -0.83 -20.93
CA LEU A 329 5.28 -0.59 -19.79
C LEU A 329 4.99 0.81 -19.24
N ILE A 330 4.63 0.89 -17.96
CA ILE A 330 4.24 2.13 -17.29
C ILE A 330 5.30 2.47 -16.24
N ASN A 331 6.10 3.50 -16.52
CA ASN A 331 7.07 4.03 -15.57
C ASN A 331 6.41 5.09 -14.69
N GLY A 332 6.30 4.82 -13.38
CA GLY A 332 5.80 5.77 -12.39
C GLY A 332 6.94 6.59 -11.78
N TYR A 333 6.73 7.87 -11.64
CA TYR A 333 7.65 8.80 -10.98
C TYR A 333 6.97 9.46 -9.78
N GLY A 334 7.66 9.46 -8.65
CA GLY A 334 7.17 10.04 -7.39
C GLY A 334 8.01 9.64 -6.19
N SER A 335 7.59 10.09 -5.03
CA SER A 335 8.20 9.75 -3.74
C SER A 335 7.12 9.57 -2.68
N SER A 336 7.52 9.12 -1.49
CA SER A 336 6.60 9.02 -0.36
C SER A 336 6.03 10.39 0.03
N GLU A 337 6.77 11.47 -0.18
CA GLU A 337 6.38 12.85 0.15
C GLU A 337 5.48 13.50 -0.91
N THR A 338 5.61 13.12 -2.16
CA THR A 338 4.85 13.74 -3.27
C THR A 338 3.71 12.87 -3.78
N GLY A 339 3.72 11.58 -3.44
CA GLY A 339 2.89 10.60 -4.12
C GLY A 339 3.31 10.43 -5.57
N ASN A 340 2.41 9.92 -6.38
CA ASN A 340 2.64 9.74 -7.80
C ASN A 340 2.50 11.07 -8.55
N VAL A 341 3.56 11.56 -9.17
CA VAL A 341 3.58 12.86 -9.86
C VAL A 341 3.58 12.77 -11.37
N GLY A 342 3.88 11.60 -11.93
CA GLY A 342 3.86 11.42 -13.38
C GLY A 342 4.05 9.99 -13.83
N PHE A 343 3.71 9.74 -15.10
CA PHE A 343 3.88 8.44 -15.76
C PHE A 343 4.48 8.61 -17.15
N GLY A 344 5.45 7.74 -17.47
CA GLY A 344 5.90 7.47 -18.83
C GLY A 344 5.33 6.15 -19.32
N ARG A 345 4.95 6.06 -20.60
CA ARG A 345 4.41 4.86 -21.21
C ARG A 345 5.22 4.45 -22.44
N SER A 346 5.63 3.19 -22.46
CA SER A 346 6.37 2.61 -23.57
C SER A 346 5.65 1.35 -24.07
N GLN A 347 5.73 1.10 -25.37
CA GLN A 347 5.18 -0.09 -26.03
C GLN A 347 6.25 -0.71 -26.93
N HIS A 348 5.99 -1.92 -27.43
CA HIS A 348 6.88 -2.57 -28.37
C HIS A 348 7.13 -1.67 -29.58
N GLY A 349 8.40 -1.37 -29.83
CA GLY A 349 8.80 -0.48 -30.92
C GLY A 349 8.71 1.02 -30.62
N GLU A 350 8.15 1.42 -29.48
CA GLU A 350 8.03 2.82 -29.06
C GLU A 350 8.38 2.98 -27.59
N GLN A 351 9.57 3.47 -27.29
CA GLN A 351 10.02 3.74 -25.92
C GLN A 351 10.05 5.24 -25.64
N THR A 352 9.69 5.61 -24.40
CA THR A 352 9.80 6.98 -23.92
C THR A 352 10.69 7.06 -22.67
N ASP A 353 11.44 8.12 -22.57
CA ASP A 353 12.23 8.53 -21.40
C ASP A 353 11.62 9.73 -20.67
N THR A 354 10.44 10.16 -21.12
CA THR A 354 9.73 11.32 -20.55
C THR A 354 8.52 10.90 -19.73
N PHE A 355 8.13 11.77 -18.80
CA PHE A 355 6.97 11.60 -17.94
C PHE A 355 5.93 12.66 -18.23
N VAL A 356 4.67 12.24 -18.34
CA VAL A 356 3.53 13.15 -18.33
C VAL A 356 3.17 13.42 -16.86
N LEU A 357 3.25 14.68 -16.46
CA LEU A 357 2.93 15.10 -15.10
C LEU A 357 1.41 15.00 -14.85
N ARG A 358 1.06 14.55 -13.66
CA ARG A 358 -0.32 14.51 -13.19
C ARG A 358 -0.75 15.89 -12.71
N GLU A 359 -2.06 16.11 -12.68
CA GLU A 359 -2.65 17.30 -12.07
C GLU A 359 -2.11 17.52 -10.65
N GLY A 360 -1.80 18.76 -10.31
CA GLY A 360 -1.19 19.14 -9.03
C GLY A 360 0.31 18.88 -8.91
N ALA A 361 0.96 18.22 -9.89
CA ALA A 361 2.40 18.12 -9.94
C ALA A 361 3.00 19.43 -10.51
N LEU A 362 4.05 19.91 -9.88
CA LEU A 362 4.72 21.20 -10.18
C LEU A 362 6.23 20.95 -10.23
N VAL A 363 6.95 21.88 -10.88
CA VAL A 363 8.41 21.92 -10.83
C VAL A 363 8.85 23.24 -10.23
N LEU A 364 9.60 23.19 -9.14
CA LEU A 364 10.19 24.35 -8.47
C LEU A 364 11.61 24.59 -9.00
N SER A 365 11.98 25.86 -9.20
CA SER A 365 13.37 26.23 -9.46
C SER A 365 14.32 25.76 -8.35
N GLU A 366 15.61 25.62 -8.64
CA GLU A 366 16.61 25.15 -7.66
C GLU A 366 16.68 26.01 -6.40
N ASP A 367 16.40 27.30 -6.51
CA ASP A 367 16.36 28.25 -5.38
C ASP A 367 15.01 28.29 -4.66
N TYR A 368 14.05 27.44 -5.07
CA TYR A 368 12.66 27.40 -4.59
C TYR A 368 11.87 28.71 -4.77
N GLY A 369 12.38 29.63 -5.59
CA GLY A 369 11.81 30.97 -5.73
C GLY A 369 10.61 31.07 -6.66
N ARG A 370 10.44 30.12 -7.60
CA ARG A 370 9.36 30.12 -8.58
C ARG A 370 9.01 28.73 -9.10
N PHE A 371 7.85 28.64 -9.72
CA PHE A 371 7.48 27.43 -10.48
C PHE A 371 7.98 27.57 -11.93
N LEU A 372 8.63 26.51 -12.42
CA LEU A 372 9.06 26.42 -13.81
C LEU A 372 7.88 26.10 -14.72
N GLN A 373 7.89 26.67 -15.91
CA GLN A 373 6.87 26.43 -16.94
C GLN A 373 7.34 25.37 -17.93
N ALA A 374 6.40 24.69 -18.56
CA ALA A 374 6.71 23.74 -19.61
C ALA A 374 7.51 24.39 -20.74
N GLY A 375 8.63 23.76 -21.14
CA GLY A 375 9.52 24.27 -22.18
C GLY A 375 10.70 25.11 -21.69
N GLU A 376 10.74 25.48 -20.40
CA GLU A 376 11.94 26.10 -19.82
C GLU A 376 13.08 25.08 -19.76
N GLN A 377 14.32 25.54 -19.98
CA GLN A 377 15.52 24.67 -19.98
C GLN A 377 16.16 24.54 -18.61
N GLU A 378 15.60 25.24 -17.61
CA GLU A 378 16.07 25.16 -16.24
C GLU A 378 15.70 23.82 -15.61
N VAL A 379 16.61 23.26 -14.82
CA VAL A 379 16.35 22.06 -14.01
C VAL A 379 15.78 22.49 -12.67
N GLY A 380 14.85 21.73 -12.13
CA GLY A 380 14.22 22.02 -10.86
C GLY A 380 13.79 20.79 -10.10
N PHE A 381 13.16 21.02 -8.95
CA PHE A 381 12.66 19.97 -8.07
C PHE A 381 11.17 19.70 -8.34
N VAL A 382 10.83 18.43 -8.49
CA VAL A 382 9.42 18.04 -8.58
C VAL A 382 8.76 18.23 -7.23
N ALA A 383 7.61 18.88 -7.26
CA ALA A 383 6.81 19.23 -6.09
C ALA A 383 5.33 18.92 -6.33
N ARG A 384 4.56 18.92 -5.26
CA ARG A 384 3.10 18.83 -5.32
C ARG A 384 2.49 19.94 -4.47
N GLY A 385 1.49 20.62 -5.01
CA GLY A 385 0.64 21.50 -4.23
C GLY A 385 -0.25 20.70 -3.29
N GLY A 386 -0.59 21.27 -2.13
CA GLY A 386 -1.60 20.71 -1.23
C GLY A 386 -3.00 20.75 -1.86
N ARG A 387 -3.91 19.91 -1.33
CA ARG A 387 -5.33 19.88 -1.68
C ARG A 387 -6.14 20.63 -0.63
#